data_88f4b2b557f213acead0705b8a4dbd10
#
_entry.id   88f4b2b557f213acead0705b8a4dbd10
#
_cell.length_a   1.000
_cell.length_b   1.000
_cell.length_c   1.000
_cell.angle_alpha   90.00
_cell.angle_beta   90.00
_cell.angle_gamma   90.00
#
_symmetry.space_group_name_H-M   'P 1'
#
loop_
_entity.id
_entity.type
_entity.pdbx_description
1 polymer ?
#
loop_
_entity_poly.entity_id
_entity_poly.type
_entity_poly.pdbx_seq_one_letter_code
_entity_poly.pdbx_strand_id
1 'polypeptide(L)'
;SFVDNSRSRLSREVKIFFPHGRRIARISYLCRGKNAGYMAERPLILVCNDDGIDAQGIAALTSMLLPLGDIAVVAPDGPRSGAACSMTVTSPVRLRLLERAPGLTRHSCSGTPTDCVKLALEHVVERRPALMVSGINHGDNASVNVHYSGTMGAVLEACMKGIPAIGFSLRTRDSQCDFTPYSDTVTRIASHVLEHRLPQDTCLNVNFPQVERLRGLRVCRMARGKWSSEWEPAEEPGTFRLTGHYTCLEPGAEDTDWWALDHGMASVVPQQTDMTSTRRADALKALETMP
;
A
#
# COMPACT_ATOMS: atom_id res chain seq x y z
N SER A 1 -13.63 25.03 -50.43
CA SER A 1 -12.91 23.85 -50.12
C SER A 1 -12.87 23.67 -48.58
N PHE A 2 -13.70 22.79 -48.10
CA PHE A 2 -13.73 22.36 -46.68
C PHE A 2 -12.55 21.43 -46.40
N VAL A 3 -11.72 21.75 -45.41
CA VAL A 3 -10.72 20.86 -44.86
C VAL A 3 -11.34 20.16 -43.65
N ASP A 4 -11.64 18.88 -43.82
CA ASP A 4 -12.10 17.97 -42.77
C ASP A 4 -10.93 17.64 -41.84
N ASN A 5 -11.03 18.04 -40.59
CA ASN A 5 -10.03 17.84 -39.54
C ASN A 5 -10.51 16.73 -38.61
N SER A 6 -10.54 15.48 -39.15
CA SER A 6 -10.82 14.29 -38.36
C SER A 6 -9.63 13.94 -37.44
N ARG A 7 -9.72 14.42 -36.20
CA ARG A 7 -8.77 14.08 -35.11
C ARG A 7 -8.88 12.59 -34.78
N SER A 8 -7.87 11.82 -35.14
CA SER A 8 -7.73 10.41 -34.74
C SER A 8 -7.63 10.30 -33.21
N ARG A 9 -8.67 9.73 -32.61
CA ARG A 9 -8.66 9.33 -31.20
C ARG A 9 -7.93 8.00 -31.09
N LEU A 10 -6.72 7.99 -30.58
CA LEU A 10 -6.02 6.78 -30.20
C LEU A 10 -6.56 6.28 -28.84
N SER A 11 -7.39 5.26 -28.87
CA SER A 11 -7.74 4.48 -27.68
C SER A 11 -6.77 3.33 -27.53
N ARG A 12 -6.15 3.15 -26.38
CA ARG A 12 -5.35 1.96 -26.04
C ARG A 12 -6.18 1.06 -25.14
N GLU A 13 -6.34 -0.20 -25.55
CA GLU A 13 -6.96 -1.23 -24.73
C GLU A 13 -5.87 -2.07 -24.07
N VAL A 14 -5.93 -2.25 -22.76
CA VAL A 14 -5.12 -3.19 -22.02
C VAL A 14 -6.04 -4.29 -21.48
N LYS A 15 -5.73 -5.55 -21.82
CA LYS A 15 -6.42 -6.73 -21.28
C LYS A 15 -5.57 -7.34 -20.20
N ILE A 16 -6.06 -7.36 -18.96
CA ILE A 16 -5.40 -8.01 -17.84
C ILE A 16 -6.05 -9.37 -17.63
N PHE A 17 -5.25 -10.45 -17.68
CA PHE A 17 -5.70 -11.81 -17.39
C PHE A 17 -5.17 -12.24 -16.02
N PHE A 18 -6.04 -12.78 -15.18
CA PHE A 18 -5.69 -13.41 -13.93
C PHE A 18 -5.93 -14.92 -13.97
N PRO A 19 -5.20 -15.74 -13.16
CA PRO A 19 -5.20 -17.21 -13.24
C PRO A 19 -6.56 -17.90 -13.08
N HIS A 20 -7.61 -17.21 -12.62
CA HIS A 20 -8.92 -17.79 -12.35
C HIS A 20 -10.05 -17.34 -13.30
N GLY A 21 -9.71 -16.89 -14.51
CA GLY A 21 -10.65 -16.80 -15.63
C GLY A 21 -11.76 -15.73 -15.53
N ARG A 22 -11.72 -14.80 -14.59
CA ARG A 22 -12.66 -13.67 -14.54
C ARG A 22 -12.12 -12.49 -15.34
N ARG A 23 -12.89 -12.08 -16.37
CA ARG A 23 -12.60 -10.88 -17.16
C ARG A 23 -12.91 -9.64 -16.32
N ILE A 24 -11.90 -8.88 -15.95
CA ILE A 24 -12.11 -7.53 -15.44
C ILE A 24 -12.22 -6.57 -16.63
N ALA A 25 -13.16 -5.63 -16.52
CA ALA A 25 -13.66 -4.71 -17.52
C ALA A 25 -12.64 -4.20 -18.53
N ARG A 26 -13.08 -4.01 -19.78
CA ARG A 26 -12.40 -3.21 -20.79
C ARG A 26 -12.28 -1.78 -20.29
N ILE A 27 -11.06 -1.33 -19.99
CA ILE A 27 -10.79 0.05 -19.65
C ILE A 27 -10.30 0.76 -20.90
N SER A 28 -11.12 1.63 -21.48
CA SER A 28 -10.72 2.50 -22.60
C SER A 28 -10.32 3.86 -22.06
N TYR A 29 -9.12 4.34 -22.40
CA TYR A 29 -8.62 5.64 -21.98
C TYR A 29 -8.81 6.68 -23.08
N LEU A 30 -9.38 7.82 -22.72
CA LEU A 30 -9.41 9.03 -23.53
C LEU A 30 -8.21 9.92 -23.14
N CYS A 31 -7.14 9.88 -23.94
CA CYS A 31 -6.08 10.88 -23.85
C CYS A 31 -6.62 12.23 -24.37
N ARG A 32 -6.89 13.17 -23.47
CA ARG A 32 -7.07 14.59 -23.88
C ARG A 32 -5.70 15.16 -24.21
N GLY A 33 -5.37 15.22 -25.50
CA GLY A 33 -4.18 15.89 -26.00
C GLY A 33 -4.31 17.41 -25.86
N LYS A 34 -3.38 18.03 -25.14
CA LYS A 34 -2.97 19.42 -25.37
C LYS A 34 -1.47 19.39 -25.66
N ASN A 35 -1.14 19.88 -26.89
CA ASN A 35 0.19 20.19 -27.41
C ASN A 35 1.15 19.02 -27.70
N ALA A 36 1.44 18.81 -28.99
CA ALA A 36 2.59 18.08 -29.49
C ALA A 36 3.87 18.90 -29.19
N GLY A 37 4.50 18.57 -28.05
CA GLY A 37 5.76 19.11 -27.64
C GLY A 37 6.21 18.37 -26.37
N TYR A 38 7.13 17.41 -26.48
CA TYR A 38 7.64 16.58 -25.40
C TYR A 38 6.52 15.84 -24.66
N MET A 39 6.27 14.61 -25.00
CA MET A 39 5.45 13.71 -24.17
C MET A 39 6.19 13.55 -22.85
N ALA A 40 5.75 14.25 -21.82
CA ALA A 40 6.28 14.05 -20.48
C ALA A 40 6.16 12.55 -20.15
N GLU A 41 7.27 11.95 -19.76
CA GLU A 41 7.31 10.52 -19.39
C GLU A 41 6.31 10.27 -18.28
N ARG A 42 5.47 9.24 -18.43
CA ARG A 42 4.48 8.88 -17.40
C ARG A 42 5.20 8.57 -16.09
N PRO A 43 4.69 8.99 -14.91
CA PRO A 43 5.32 8.65 -13.65
C PRO A 43 5.42 7.12 -13.49
N LEU A 44 6.53 6.64 -12.93
CA LEU A 44 6.67 5.25 -12.54
C LEU A 44 6.13 5.06 -11.12
N ILE A 45 5.25 4.08 -10.94
CA ILE A 45 4.68 3.70 -9.65
C ILE A 45 5.14 2.29 -9.31
N LEU A 46 5.84 2.13 -8.17
CA LEU A 46 6.19 0.83 -7.62
C LEU A 46 5.02 0.30 -6.78
N VAL A 47 4.61 -0.95 -7.01
CA VAL A 47 3.51 -1.59 -6.27
C VAL A 47 4.01 -2.85 -5.57
N CYS A 48 3.64 -3.01 -4.29
CA CYS A 48 3.97 -4.17 -3.46
C CYS A 48 2.76 -4.58 -2.58
N ASN A 49 2.87 -5.67 -1.85
CA ASN A 49 1.96 -6.09 -0.77
C ASN A 49 2.64 -7.12 0.14
N ASP A 50 1.93 -7.65 1.14
CA ASP A 50 2.34 -8.80 1.95
C ASP A 50 1.42 -10.02 1.80
N ASP A 51 0.29 -9.90 1.12
CA ASP A 51 -0.62 -11.02 0.81
C ASP A 51 -0.10 -11.91 -0.33
N GLY A 52 0.88 -11.43 -1.11
CA GLY A 52 1.50 -12.14 -2.24
C GLY A 52 1.08 -11.63 -3.60
N ILE A 53 1.89 -11.96 -4.62
CA ILE A 53 1.79 -11.44 -6.00
C ILE A 53 0.47 -11.79 -6.69
N ASP A 54 -0.19 -12.88 -6.30
CA ASP A 54 -1.44 -13.35 -6.89
C ASP A 54 -2.69 -12.97 -6.07
N ALA A 55 -2.52 -12.18 -4.98
CA ALA A 55 -3.62 -11.72 -4.16
C ALA A 55 -4.56 -10.75 -4.91
N GLN A 56 -5.85 -10.80 -4.59
CA GLN A 56 -6.85 -9.93 -5.24
C GLN A 56 -6.60 -8.44 -4.96
N GLY A 57 -6.13 -8.11 -3.75
CA GLY A 57 -5.88 -6.73 -3.33
C GLY A 57 -4.82 -6.04 -4.18
N ILE A 58 -3.67 -6.70 -4.48
CA ILE A 58 -2.62 -6.10 -5.32
C ILE A 58 -3.06 -6.01 -6.79
N ALA A 59 -3.87 -6.96 -7.25
CA ALA A 59 -4.45 -6.92 -8.58
C ALA A 59 -5.41 -5.73 -8.76
N ALA A 60 -6.31 -5.53 -7.80
CA ALA A 60 -7.23 -4.39 -7.76
C ALA A 60 -6.45 -3.06 -7.70
N LEU A 61 -5.48 -2.96 -6.78
CA LEU A 61 -4.64 -1.78 -6.63
C LEU A 61 -3.89 -1.44 -7.93
N THR A 62 -3.27 -2.43 -8.57
CA THR A 62 -2.58 -2.26 -9.86
C THR A 62 -3.53 -1.68 -10.92
N SER A 63 -4.74 -2.22 -11.03
CA SER A 63 -5.75 -1.75 -11.99
C SER A 63 -6.18 -0.31 -11.72
N MET A 64 -6.34 0.09 -10.46
CA MET A 64 -6.70 1.45 -10.05
C MET A 64 -5.59 2.46 -10.36
N LEU A 65 -4.32 2.05 -10.30
CA LEU A 65 -3.17 2.94 -10.50
C LEU A 65 -2.68 3.03 -11.95
N LEU A 66 -3.00 2.06 -12.81
CA LEU A 66 -2.61 2.06 -14.23
C LEU A 66 -2.96 3.36 -15.00
N PRO A 67 -4.10 4.04 -14.73
CA PRO A 67 -4.39 5.33 -15.36
C PRO A 67 -3.39 6.43 -15.01
N LEU A 68 -2.75 6.35 -13.84
CA LEU A 68 -1.90 7.40 -13.29
C LEU A 68 -0.45 7.31 -13.76
N GLY A 69 0.05 6.12 -14.09
CA GLY A 69 1.46 5.96 -14.46
C GLY A 69 1.79 4.58 -15.04
N ASP A 70 3.08 4.37 -15.29
CA ASP A 70 3.62 3.04 -15.57
C ASP A 70 3.82 2.30 -14.25
N ILE A 71 3.53 1.00 -14.23
CA ILE A 71 3.52 0.21 -13.00
C ILE A 71 4.63 -0.85 -13.02
N ALA A 72 5.42 -0.88 -11.95
CA ALA A 72 6.28 -2.01 -11.63
C ALA A 72 5.74 -2.70 -10.37
N VAL A 73 5.23 -3.92 -10.51
CA VAL A 73 4.78 -4.74 -9.38
C VAL A 73 5.92 -5.65 -8.96
N VAL A 74 6.31 -5.58 -7.69
CA VAL A 74 7.25 -6.51 -7.06
C VAL A 74 6.69 -6.92 -5.71
N ALA A 75 6.29 -8.18 -5.57
CA ALA A 75 5.60 -8.66 -4.38
C ALA A 75 6.06 -10.08 -4.01
N PRO A 76 5.86 -10.50 -2.76
CA PRO A 76 6.18 -11.85 -2.31
C PRO A 76 5.49 -12.93 -3.13
N ASP A 77 6.13 -14.09 -3.29
CA ASP A 77 5.60 -15.27 -3.99
C ASP A 77 4.49 -15.99 -3.20
N GLY A 78 4.19 -15.55 -1.99
CA GLY A 78 3.13 -16.02 -1.12
C GLY A 78 2.94 -15.10 0.07
N PRO A 79 1.95 -15.37 0.95
CA PRO A 79 1.63 -14.54 2.09
C PRO A 79 2.82 -14.37 3.06
N ARG A 80 2.98 -13.14 3.58
CA ARG A 80 3.99 -12.76 4.59
C ARG A 80 3.33 -11.95 5.72
N SER A 81 2.13 -12.35 6.13
CA SER A 81 1.38 -11.69 7.20
C SER A 81 2.20 -11.61 8.49
N GLY A 82 2.17 -10.47 9.17
CA GLY A 82 2.95 -10.25 10.39
C GLY A 82 4.46 -10.03 10.16
N ALA A 83 4.90 -9.87 8.91
CA ALA A 83 6.32 -9.69 8.59
C ALA A 83 6.89 -8.35 9.09
N ALA A 84 6.08 -7.36 9.38
CA ALA A 84 6.53 -6.02 9.77
C ALA A 84 7.59 -5.46 8.79
N CYS A 85 8.67 -4.90 9.30
CA CYS A 85 9.82 -4.41 8.53
C CYS A 85 10.95 -5.46 8.40
N SER A 86 10.64 -6.76 8.55
CA SER A 86 11.68 -7.80 8.50
C SER A 86 12.32 -7.91 7.13
N MET A 87 13.60 -8.33 7.14
CA MET A 87 14.41 -8.56 5.95
C MET A 87 14.99 -9.98 5.97
N THR A 88 15.21 -10.54 4.80
CA THR A 88 15.89 -11.83 4.63
C THR A 88 17.40 -11.63 4.60
N VAL A 89 18.09 -11.88 5.72
CA VAL A 89 19.55 -11.64 5.85
C VAL A 89 20.40 -12.90 5.74
N THR A 90 19.83 -14.09 5.94
CA THR A 90 20.59 -15.35 6.07
C THR A 90 20.53 -16.27 4.87
N SER A 91 19.66 -15.97 3.89
CA SER A 91 19.45 -16.80 2.70
C SER A 91 19.29 -15.95 1.44
N PRO A 92 19.67 -16.50 0.26
CA PRO A 92 19.41 -15.82 -1.00
C PRO A 92 17.91 -15.60 -1.26
N VAL A 93 17.59 -14.44 -1.81
CA VAL A 93 16.22 -14.08 -2.23
C VAL A 93 16.13 -14.19 -3.74
N ARG A 94 15.08 -14.87 -4.23
CA ARG A 94 14.84 -15.09 -5.66
C ARG A 94 13.88 -14.05 -6.19
N LEU A 95 14.23 -13.41 -7.30
CA LEU A 95 13.38 -12.51 -8.08
C LEU A 95 13.05 -13.17 -9.42
N ARG A 96 11.77 -13.20 -9.81
CA ARG A 96 11.30 -13.79 -11.05
C ARG A 96 10.39 -12.83 -11.80
N LEU A 97 10.71 -12.53 -13.06
CA LEU A 97 9.79 -11.84 -13.96
C LEU A 97 8.61 -12.76 -14.32
N LEU A 98 7.39 -12.31 -14.10
CA LEU A 98 6.15 -13.02 -14.42
C LEU A 98 5.48 -12.44 -15.66
N GLU A 99 5.51 -11.12 -15.82
CA GLU A 99 4.83 -10.41 -16.89
C GLU A 99 5.59 -9.14 -17.29
N ARG A 100 5.64 -8.88 -18.60
CA ARG A 100 6.09 -7.61 -19.17
C ARG A 100 5.13 -7.18 -20.27
N ALA A 101 4.44 -6.07 -20.06
CA ALA A 101 3.53 -5.45 -21.01
C ALA A 101 3.80 -3.94 -21.09
N PRO A 102 3.33 -3.23 -22.12
CA PRO A 102 3.44 -1.77 -22.17
C PRO A 102 2.84 -1.11 -20.93
N GLY A 103 3.67 -0.40 -20.17
CA GLY A 103 3.25 0.30 -18.94
C GLY A 103 3.03 -0.61 -17.72
N LEU A 104 3.40 -1.92 -17.80
CA LEU A 104 3.27 -2.85 -16.67
C LEU A 104 4.38 -3.90 -16.68
N THR A 105 5.05 -4.06 -15.55
CA THR A 105 5.90 -5.23 -15.26
C THR A 105 5.47 -5.87 -13.95
N ARG A 106 5.55 -7.21 -13.85
CA ARG A 106 5.23 -7.95 -12.63
C ARG A 106 6.36 -8.94 -12.31
N HIS A 107 6.80 -8.90 -11.05
CA HIS A 107 7.84 -9.79 -10.53
C HIS A 107 7.38 -10.42 -9.22
N SER A 108 7.65 -11.72 -9.05
CA SER A 108 7.54 -12.37 -7.74
C SER A 108 8.90 -12.40 -7.06
N CYS A 109 8.89 -12.31 -5.73
CA CYS A 109 10.06 -12.33 -4.86
C CYS A 109 9.86 -13.37 -3.75
N SER A 110 10.89 -14.17 -3.44
CA SER A 110 10.80 -15.15 -2.35
C SER A 110 11.03 -14.55 -0.96
N GLY A 111 11.34 -13.26 -0.88
CA GLY A 111 11.59 -12.51 0.35
C GLY A 111 10.35 -11.88 0.98
N THR A 112 10.60 -10.97 1.91
CA THR A 112 9.60 -10.15 2.59
C THR A 112 9.14 -8.96 1.70
N PRO A 113 8.08 -8.23 2.06
CA PRO A 113 7.71 -6.99 1.38
C PRO A 113 8.84 -5.95 1.37
N THR A 114 9.60 -5.84 2.45
CA THR A 114 10.79 -4.98 2.54
C THR A 114 11.86 -5.39 1.52
N ASP A 115 12.13 -6.70 1.39
CA ASP A 115 13.07 -7.22 0.38
C ASP A 115 12.58 -6.92 -1.05
N CYS A 116 11.27 -7.02 -1.29
CA CYS A 116 10.67 -6.69 -2.58
C CYS A 116 10.97 -5.25 -3.00
N VAL A 117 10.81 -4.28 -2.09
CA VAL A 117 11.09 -2.88 -2.36
C VAL A 117 12.58 -2.66 -2.62
N LYS A 118 13.47 -3.23 -1.80
CA LYS A 118 14.93 -3.12 -1.99
C LYS A 118 15.37 -3.66 -3.34
N LEU A 119 14.94 -4.88 -3.67
CA LEU A 119 15.27 -5.51 -4.96
C LEU A 119 14.65 -4.76 -6.14
N ALA A 120 13.42 -4.24 -5.98
CA ALA A 120 12.77 -3.45 -7.02
C ALA A 120 13.60 -2.23 -7.39
N LEU A 121 14.07 -1.48 -6.39
CA LEU A 121 14.82 -0.25 -6.58
C LEU A 121 16.22 -0.47 -7.18
N GLU A 122 16.83 -1.62 -6.94
CA GLU A 122 18.19 -1.92 -7.39
C GLU A 122 18.23 -2.71 -8.70
N HIS A 123 17.23 -3.57 -8.96
CA HIS A 123 17.33 -4.57 -10.03
C HIS A 123 16.13 -4.62 -11.00
N VAL A 124 15.02 -3.92 -10.71
CA VAL A 124 13.82 -4.00 -11.55
C VAL A 124 13.52 -2.69 -12.26
N VAL A 125 13.57 -1.58 -11.53
CA VAL A 125 13.16 -0.28 -12.08
C VAL A 125 14.35 0.42 -12.74
N GLU A 126 14.17 0.86 -13.99
CA GLU A 126 15.20 1.57 -14.75
C GLU A 126 15.30 3.06 -14.39
N ARG A 127 14.29 3.58 -13.68
CA ARG A 127 14.19 4.96 -13.21
C ARG A 127 13.55 5.03 -11.84
N ARG A 128 13.83 6.11 -11.10
CA ARG A 128 13.30 6.28 -9.75
C ARG A 128 11.77 6.35 -9.76
N PRO A 129 11.07 5.55 -8.95
CA PRO A 129 9.63 5.66 -8.80
C PRO A 129 9.22 7.04 -8.26
N ALA A 130 8.19 7.62 -8.85
CA ALA A 130 7.57 8.86 -8.37
C ALA A 130 6.68 8.61 -7.14
N LEU A 131 6.20 7.37 -7.00
CA LEU A 131 5.35 6.91 -5.91
C LEU A 131 5.58 5.41 -5.67
N MET A 132 5.56 4.99 -4.42
CA MET A 132 5.43 3.60 -4.01
C MET A 132 4.08 3.38 -3.34
N VAL A 133 3.38 2.29 -3.69
CA VAL A 133 2.09 1.95 -3.10
C VAL A 133 2.07 0.49 -2.70
N SER A 134 1.65 0.20 -1.47
CA SER A 134 1.54 -1.17 -0.95
C SER A 134 0.10 -1.52 -0.61
N GLY A 135 -0.35 -2.73 -0.95
CA GLY A 135 -1.68 -3.24 -0.63
C GLY A 135 -2.46 -3.74 -1.86
N ILE A 136 -3.81 -3.73 -1.86
CA ILE A 136 -4.68 -3.44 -0.71
C ILE A 136 -4.69 -4.65 0.21
N ASN A 137 -4.25 -4.46 1.44
CA ASN A 137 -4.13 -5.52 2.44
C ASN A 137 -5.51 -6.03 2.89
N HIS A 138 -5.64 -7.34 3.08
CA HIS A 138 -6.77 -7.96 3.77
C HIS A 138 -6.55 -7.89 5.30
N GLY A 139 -7.30 -7.06 5.96
CA GLY A 139 -7.13 -6.67 7.36
C GLY A 139 -6.65 -5.22 7.47
N ASP A 140 -7.10 -4.50 8.50
CA ASP A 140 -6.63 -3.15 8.72
C ASP A 140 -5.26 -3.10 9.38
N ASN A 141 -4.54 -2.04 9.10
CA ASN A 141 -3.28 -1.66 9.73
C ASN A 141 -3.46 -0.41 10.60
N ALA A 142 -4.68 -0.21 11.13
CA ALA A 142 -5.01 0.87 12.04
C ALA A 142 -4.47 0.59 13.45
N SER A 143 -4.33 1.65 14.26
CA SER A 143 -3.85 1.55 15.62
C SER A 143 -2.51 0.79 15.71
N VAL A 144 -2.34 -0.05 16.73
CA VAL A 144 -1.11 -0.84 16.96
C VAL A 144 -0.84 -1.90 15.90
N ASN A 145 -1.83 -2.24 15.04
CA ASN A 145 -1.65 -3.23 13.96
C ASN A 145 -0.55 -2.84 12.99
N VAL A 146 -0.32 -1.54 12.80
CA VAL A 146 0.73 -1.00 11.93
C VAL A 146 2.12 -1.55 12.27
N HIS A 147 2.40 -1.83 13.55
CA HIS A 147 3.70 -2.34 13.99
C HIS A 147 4.01 -3.75 13.49
N TYR A 148 2.99 -4.52 13.12
CA TYR A 148 3.12 -5.90 12.62
C TYR A 148 2.94 -6.00 11.11
N SER A 149 2.61 -4.90 10.44
CA SER A 149 2.21 -4.84 9.04
C SER A 149 3.38 -5.00 8.07
N GLY A 150 3.35 -6.04 7.25
CA GLY A 150 4.25 -6.17 6.10
C GLY A 150 3.95 -5.16 5.00
N THR A 151 2.67 -4.81 4.80
CA THR A 151 2.23 -3.74 3.90
C THR A 151 2.93 -2.43 4.25
N MET A 152 2.92 -2.05 5.54
CA MET A 152 3.57 -0.82 5.99
C MET A 152 5.09 -0.95 6.07
N GLY A 153 5.63 -2.15 6.26
CA GLY A 153 7.07 -2.41 6.15
C GLY A 153 7.63 -2.01 4.78
N ALA A 154 6.93 -2.38 3.70
CA ALA A 154 7.27 -1.96 2.35
C ALA A 154 7.18 -0.43 2.16
N VAL A 155 6.14 0.19 2.72
CA VAL A 155 5.92 1.65 2.66
C VAL A 155 7.03 2.42 3.39
N LEU A 156 7.37 1.98 4.61
CA LEU A 156 8.43 2.58 5.40
C LEU A 156 9.80 2.44 4.72
N GLU A 157 10.10 1.29 4.10
CA GLU A 157 11.33 1.11 3.34
C GLU A 157 11.44 2.11 2.18
N ALA A 158 10.38 2.27 1.40
CA ALA A 158 10.36 3.25 0.30
C ALA A 158 10.49 4.70 0.82
N CYS A 159 9.83 5.01 1.93
CA CYS A 159 9.91 6.31 2.59
C CYS A 159 11.34 6.63 3.03
N MET A 160 12.03 5.67 3.67
CA MET A 160 13.45 5.81 4.05
C MET A 160 14.39 6.02 2.84
N LYS A 161 13.99 5.54 1.65
CA LYS A 161 14.69 5.82 0.38
C LYS A 161 14.29 7.16 -0.24
N GLY A 162 13.47 7.96 0.45
CA GLY A 162 12.99 9.28 0.00
C GLY A 162 12.00 9.18 -1.15
N ILE A 163 11.26 8.07 -1.29
CA ILE A 163 10.18 7.89 -2.26
C ILE A 163 8.86 8.13 -1.54
N PRO A 164 7.98 9.02 -2.04
CA PRO A 164 6.62 9.15 -1.51
C PRO A 164 5.94 7.78 -1.46
N ALA A 165 5.33 7.42 -0.33
CA ALA A 165 4.82 6.07 -0.15
C ALA A 165 3.47 6.03 0.57
N ILE A 166 2.58 5.10 0.13
CA ILE A 166 1.23 4.92 0.65
C ILE A 166 0.96 3.44 0.87
N GLY A 167 0.45 3.07 2.05
CA GLY A 167 -0.12 1.76 2.32
C GLY A 167 -1.64 1.84 2.32
N PHE A 168 -2.31 0.93 1.61
CA PHE A 168 -3.75 0.77 1.61
C PHE A 168 -4.16 -0.55 2.23
N SER A 169 -5.14 -0.52 3.13
CA SER A 169 -5.63 -1.69 3.86
C SER A 169 -7.15 -1.64 3.97
N LEU A 170 -7.81 -2.78 3.92
CA LEU A 170 -9.25 -2.91 4.09
C LEU A 170 -9.55 -3.70 5.35
N ARG A 171 -10.32 -3.13 6.28
CA ARG A 171 -10.80 -3.80 7.49
C ARG A 171 -11.83 -4.88 7.12
N THR A 172 -11.34 -6.04 6.69
CA THR A 172 -12.17 -7.19 6.31
C THR A 172 -11.52 -8.50 6.77
N ARG A 173 -12.36 -9.52 6.96
CA ARG A 173 -11.95 -10.93 7.09
C ARG A 173 -12.42 -11.77 5.89
N ASP A 174 -13.13 -11.15 4.95
CA ASP A 174 -13.64 -11.80 3.75
C ASP A 174 -12.58 -11.83 2.65
N SER A 175 -12.08 -13.00 2.32
CA SER A 175 -11.10 -13.22 1.26
C SER A 175 -11.62 -12.94 -0.15
N GLN A 176 -12.95 -12.80 -0.31
CA GLN A 176 -13.62 -12.51 -1.58
C GLN A 176 -14.21 -11.10 -1.64
N CYS A 177 -13.68 -10.19 -0.82
CA CYS A 177 -14.20 -8.82 -0.74
C CYS A 177 -14.06 -8.07 -2.07
N ASP A 178 -15.00 -7.14 -2.31
CA ASP A 178 -14.96 -6.21 -3.45
C ASP A 178 -14.18 -4.94 -3.09
N PHE A 179 -13.18 -4.62 -3.89
CA PHE A 179 -12.37 -3.40 -3.75
C PHE A 179 -12.92 -2.21 -4.54
N THR A 180 -13.93 -2.41 -5.38
CA THR A 180 -14.51 -1.36 -6.25
C THR A 180 -14.97 -0.11 -5.49
N PRO A 181 -15.60 -0.20 -4.30
CA PRO A 181 -16.06 0.97 -3.55
C PRO A 181 -14.95 1.95 -3.15
N TYR A 182 -13.69 1.51 -3.17
CA TYR A 182 -12.53 2.30 -2.70
C TYR A 182 -11.73 2.92 -3.86
N SER A 183 -12.03 2.54 -5.11
CA SER A 183 -11.26 2.91 -6.31
C SER A 183 -11.05 4.41 -6.46
N ASP A 184 -12.11 5.20 -6.36
CA ASP A 184 -12.03 6.67 -6.48
C ASP A 184 -11.16 7.29 -5.39
N THR A 185 -11.24 6.75 -4.15
CA THR A 185 -10.45 7.27 -3.02
C THR A 185 -8.99 6.91 -3.17
N VAL A 186 -8.67 5.68 -3.57
CA VAL A 186 -7.29 5.24 -3.87
C VAL A 186 -6.68 6.12 -4.95
N THR A 187 -7.38 6.30 -6.08
CA THR A 187 -6.91 7.09 -7.22
C THR A 187 -6.69 8.56 -6.84
N ARG A 188 -7.62 9.15 -6.08
CA ARG A 188 -7.50 10.55 -5.61
C ARG A 188 -6.31 10.76 -4.68
N ILE A 189 -6.10 9.88 -3.71
CA ILE A 189 -4.96 9.97 -2.78
C ILE A 189 -3.65 9.81 -3.55
N ALA A 190 -3.55 8.81 -4.42
CA ALA A 190 -2.35 8.57 -5.23
C ALA A 190 -2.04 9.75 -6.16
N SER A 191 -3.05 10.30 -6.87
CA SER A 191 -2.89 11.50 -7.71
C SER A 191 -2.42 12.70 -6.90
N HIS A 192 -3.03 12.94 -5.73
CA HIS A 192 -2.64 14.04 -4.86
C HIS A 192 -1.17 13.95 -4.43
N VAL A 193 -0.71 12.76 -4.06
CA VAL A 193 0.70 12.55 -3.65
C VAL A 193 1.66 12.68 -4.85
N LEU A 194 1.26 12.24 -6.05
CA LEU A 194 2.05 12.44 -7.27
C LEU A 194 2.20 13.93 -7.62
N GLU A 195 1.16 14.75 -7.43
CA GLU A 195 1.12 16.18 -7.76
C GLU A 195 1.82 17.03 -6.70
N HIS A 196 1.59 16.77 -5.42
CA HIS A 196 2.00 17.66 -4.31
C HIS A 196 3.14 17.12 -3.46
N ARG A 197 3.49 15.82 -3.64
CA ARG A 197 4.43 15.09 -2.79
C ARG A 197 3.99 15.05 -1.31
N LEU A 198 4.68 14.26 -0.51
CA LEU A 198 4.57 14.26 0.94
C LEU A 198 5.72 15.04 1.56
N PRO A 199 5.57 15.56 2.78
CA PRO A 199 6.71 16.06 3.55
C PRO A 199 7.81 14.98 3.63
N GLN A 200 9.05 15.44 3.75
CA GLN A 200 10.19 14.54 3.91
C GLN A 200 9.95 13.59 5.08
N ASP A 201 10.42 12.34 4.95
CA ASP A 201 10.31 11.28 5.96
C ASP A 201 8.87 10.93 6.37
N THR A 202 7.89 11.32 5.55
CA THR A 202 6.48 11.06 5.80
C THR A 202 5.92 10.10 4.75
N CYS A 203 5.16 9.10 5.21
CA CYS A 203 4.36 8.20 4.38
C CYS A 203 2.91 8.14 4.91
N LEU A 204 2.01 7.54 4.14
CA LEU A 204 0.60 7.44 4.50
C LEU A 204 0.20 6.00 4.81
N ASN A 205 -0.46 5.80 5.94
CA ASN A 205 -1.19 4.59 6.28
C ASN A 205 -2.69 4.86 6.09
N VAL A 206 -3.27 4.30 5.03
CA VAL A 206 -4.67 4.50 4.67
C VAL A 206 -5.44 3.22 4.92
N ASN A 207 -6.50 3.31 5.72
CA ASN A 207 -7.35 2.17 6.01
C ASN A 207 -8.79 2.46 5.60
N PHE A 208 -9.45 1.45 5.06
CA PHE A 208 -10.86 1.48 4.66
C PHE A 208 -11.69 0.62 5.60
N PRO A 209 -12.90 1.06 6.00
CA PRO A 209 -13.90 0.18 6.60
C PRO A 209 -14.54 -0.70 5.52
N GLN A 210 -15.05 -1.88 5.90
CA GLN A 210 -15.84 -2.72 4.99
C GLN A 210 -17.26 -2.17 4.87
N VAL A 211 -17.50 -1.36 3.83
CA VAL A 211 -18.78 -0.69 3.57
C VAL A 211 -19.07 -0.65 2.07
N GLU A 212 -20.35 -0.63 1.69
CA GLU A 212 -20.76 -0.47 0.29
C GLU A 212 -20.38 0.93 -0.26
N ARG A 213 -20.38 1.94 0.61
CA ARG A 213 -20.05 3.32 0.25
C ARG A 213 -19.35 4.02 1.41
N LEU A 214 -18.18 4.61 1.13
CA LEU A 214 -17.49 5.46 2.09
C LEU A 214 -18.30 6.72 2.41
N ARG A 215 -18.37 7.07 3.69
CA ARG A 215 -18.99 8.32 4.16
C ARG A 215 -18.06 9.53 4.00
N GLY A 216 -16.80 9.31 3.72
CA GLY A 216 -15.78 10.32 3.51
C GLY A 216 -14.38 9.81 3.82
N LEU A 217 -13.45 10.76 3.95
CA LEU A 217 -12.06 10.53 4.31
C LEU A 217 -11.69 11.45 5.48
N ARG A 218 -10.94 10.95 6.44
CA ARG A 218 -10.46 11.73 7.59
C ARG A 218 -8.96 11.56 7.78
N VAL A 219 -8.24 12.67 7.90
CA VAL A 219 -6.85 12.67 8.36
C VAL A 219 -6.86 12.51 9.87
N CYS A 220 -6.16 11.50 10.36
CA CYS A 220 -6.23 11.04 11.73
C CYS A 220 -4.84 10.88 12.34
N ARG A 221 -4.79 10.75 13.66
CA ARG A 221 -3.69 10.09 14.36
C ARG A 221 -4.01 8.61 14.58
N MET A 222 -2.99 7.83 14.85
CA MET A 222 -3.11 6.45 15.28
C MET A 222 -3.84 6.38 16.63
N ALA A 223 -4.85 5.51 16.74
CA ALA A 223 -5.54 5.23 18.00
C ALA A 223 -4.62 4.48 18.97
N ARG A 224 -4.84 4.67 20.26
CA ARG A 224 -4.24 3.83 21.30
C ARG A 224 -5.06 2.56 21.46
N GLY A 225 -4.41 1.41 21.40
CA GLY A 225 -5.06 0.13 21.53
C GLY A 225 -4.11 -0.94 22.05
N LYS A 226 -4.65 -2.10 22.35
CA LYS A 226 -3.88 -3.28 22.77
C LYS A 226 -4.54 -4.56 22.31
N TRP A 227 -3.74 -5.57 22.08
CA TRP A 227 -4.18 -6.95 21.97
C TRP A 227 -4.11 -7.65 23.32
N SER A 228 -4.95 -8.66 23.53
CA SER A 228 -5.00 -9.49 24.73
C SER A 228 -5.44 -10.91 24.36
N SER A 229 -5.10 -11.89 25.20
CA SER A 229 -5.42 -13.32 24.98
C SER A 229 -4.97 -13.80 23.60
N GLU A 230 -3.72 -13.50 23.25
CA GLU A 230 -3.21 -13.61 21.90
C GLU A 230 -2.84 -15.04 21.49
N TRP A 231 -2.79 -15.98 22.45
CA TRP A 231 -2.38 -17.35 22.18
C TRP A 231 -3.38 -18.34 22.73
N GLU A 232 -3.82 -19.27 21.91
CA GLU A 232 -4.64 -20.42 22.29
C GLU A 232 -3.90 -21.72 22.02
N PRO A 233 -4.04 -22.75 22.88
CA PRO A 233 -3.48 -24.07 22.60
C PRO A 233 -3.98 -24.60 21.25
N ALA A 234 -3.09 -25.18 20.46
CA ALA A 234 -3.41 -25.89 19.22
C ALA A 234 -3.59 -27.40 19.50
N GLU A 235 -3.85 -28.18 18.45
CA GLU A 235 -4.16 -29.61 18.59
C GLU A 235 -2.95 -30.43 19.09
N GLU A 236 -1.73 -30.10 18.67
CA GLU A 236 -0.51 -30.77 19.10
C GLU A 236 -0.04 -30.21 20.44
N PRO A 237 0.27 -31.10 21.46
CA PRO A 237 0.75 -30.64 22.75
C PRO A 237 2.00 -29.75 22.64
N GLY A 238 1.96 -28.61 23.34
CA GLY A 238 3.06 -27.63 23.34
C GLY A 238 3.05 -26.67 22.14
N THR A 239 2.03 -26.74 21.27
CA THR A 239 1.83 -25.81 20.17
C THR A 239 0.71 -24.82 20.48
N PHE A 240 0.82 -23.61 19.89
CA PHE A 240 -0.13 -22.54 20.12
C PHE A 240 -0.46 -21.85 18.79
N ARG A 241 -1.70 -21.36 18.69
CA ARG A 241 -2.19 -20.56 17.56
C ARG A 241 -2.35 -19.11 17.98
N LEU A 242 -1.86 -18.20 17.13
CA LEU A 242 -2.08 -16.78 17.35
C LEU A 242 -3.56 -16.45 17.11
N THR A 243 -4.18 -15.79 18.08
CA THR A 243 -5.56 -15.31 18.10
C THR A 243 -5.59 -13.90 18.66
N GLY A 244 -6.51 -13.59 19.52
CA GLY A 244 -6.52 -12.38 20.34
C GLY A 244 -7.71 -11.47 20.11
N HIS A 245 -7.89 -10.61 21.10
CA HIS A 245 -8.93 -9.58 21.09
C HIS A 245 -8.30 -8.21 21.12
N TYR A 246 -8.58 -7.41 20.09
CA TYR A 246 -8.18 -6.01 20.09
C TYR A 246 -9.12 -5.17 20.94
N THR A 247 -8.56 -4.26 21.74
CA THR A 247 -9.29 -3.28 22.53
C THR A 247 -8.78 -1.88 22.23
N CYS A 248 -9.67 -0.99 21.73
CA CYS A 248 -9.39 0.42 21.63
C CYS A 248 -9.43 1.04 23.03
N LEU A 249 -8.37 1.76 23.42
CA LEU A 249 -8.27 2.40 24.74
C LEU A 249 -8.89 3.80 24.79
N GLU A 250 -9.30 4.34 23.65
CA GLU A 250 -9.88 5.67 23.48
C GLU A 250 -11.04 5.68 22.46
N PRO A 251 -12.09 4.85 22.65
CA PRO A 251 -13.14 4.64 21.64
C PRO A 251 -13.91 5.89 21.25
N GLY A 252 -13.94 6.92 22.13
CA GLY A 252 -14.59 8.21 21.86
C GLY A 252 -13.69 9.28 21.24
N ALA A 253 -12.43 8.98 20.94
CA ALA A 253 -11.50 9.95 20.37
C ALA A 253 -11.71 10.09 18.85
N GLU A 254 -12.45 11.12 18.45
CA GLU A 254 -12.86 11.35 17.07
C GLU A 254 -11.71 11.63 16.10
N ASP A 255 -10.54 12.00 16.61
CA ASP A 255 -9.34 12.32 15.82
C ASP A 255 -8.51 11.08 15.48
N THR A 256 -9.02 9.85 15.74
CA THR A 256 -8.30 8.60 15.54
C THR A 256 -8.74 7.84 14.29
N ASP A 257 -7.82 7.01 13.77
CA ASP A 257 -8.07 6.08 12.67
C ASP A 257 -9.15 5.05 13.02
N TRP A 258 -9.15 4.56 14.25
CA TRP A 258 -10.15 3.59 14.70
C TRP A 258 -11.55 4.17 14.67
N TRP A 259 -11.72 5.39 15.21
CA TRP A 259 -13.01 6.07 15.20
C TRP A 259 -13.50 6.33 13.77
N ALA A 260 -12.62 6.79 12.87
CA ALA A 260 -12.97 7.04 11.47
C ALA A 260 -13.51 5.78 10.79
N LEU A 261 -12.83 4.64 10.99
CA LEU A 261 -13.25 3.35 10.43
C LEU A 261 -14.60 2.88 11.01
N ASP A 262 -14.83 3.02 12.31
CA ASP A 262 -16.10 2.66 12.96
C ASP A 262 -17.28 3.53 12.46
N HIS A 263 -16.98 4.73 11.93
CA HIS A 263 -17.98 5.65 11.37
C HIS A 263 -18.08 5.60 9.84
N GLY A 264 -17.53 4.57 9.19
CA GLY A 264 -17.66 4.34 7.75
C GLY A 264 -16.81 5.28 6.89
N MET A 265 -15.76 5.88 7.45
CA MET A 265 -14.85 6.77 6.73
C MET A 265 -13.50 6.09 6.50
N ALA A 266 -12.85 6.43 5.38
CA ALA A 266 -11.46 6.10 5.20
C ALA A 266 -10.59 6.90 6.18
N SER A 267 -9.68 6.24 6.89
CA SER A 267 -8.69 6.91 7.72
C SER A 267 -7.39 7.12 6.95
N VAL A 268 -6.75 8.27 7.13
CA VAL A 268 -5.43 8.59 6.58
C VAL A 268 -4.54 9.03 7.73
N VAL A 269 -3.57 8.20 8.08
CA VAL A 269 -2.61 8.50 9.15
C VAL A 269 -1.25 8.80 8.53
N PRO A 270 -0.74 10.03 8.64
CA PRO A 270 0.65 10.33 8.28
C PRO A 270 1.57 9.67 9.31
N GLN A 271 2.55 8.90 8.81
CA GLN A 271 3.55 8.23 9.62
C GLN A 271 4.95 8.70 9.25
N GLN A 272 5.86 8.66 10.22
CA GLN A 272 7.25 9.06 10.05
C GLN A 272 8.18 7.87 10.22
N THR A 273 9.32 7.91 9.54
CA THR A 273 10.39 6.91 9.70
C THR A 273 11.23 7.17 10.95
N ASP A 274 11.28 8.42 11.43
CA ASP A 274 11.90 8.75 12.71
C ASP A 274 10.95 8.47 13.86
N MET A 275 11.27 7.45 14.65
CA MET A 275 10.52 7.04 15.84
C MET A 275 10.93 7.77 17.11
N THR A 276 11.81 8.77 17.04
CA THR A 276 12.30 9.50 18.20
C THR A 276 11.19 10.29 18.88
N SER A 277 10.95 10.03 20.16
CA SER A 277 10.01 10.83 20.97
C SER A 277 10.67 12.15 21.41
N THR A 278 10.71 13.13 20.52
CA THR A 278 11.34 14.44 20.80
C THR A 278 10.76 15.14 22.01
N ARG A 279 9.45 15.00 22.25
CA ARG A 279 8.77 15.59 23.42
C ARG A 279 9.23 15.02 24.76
N ARG A 280 9.84 13.82 24.77
CA ARG A 280 10.27 13.12 25.99
C ARG A 280 11.78 13.02 26.13
N ALA A 281 12.54 13.35 25.10
CA ALA A 281 13.99 13.30 25.12
C ALA A 281 14.58 14.18 26.24
N ASP A 282 14.04 15.38 26.45
CA ASP A 282 14.49 16.30 27.50
C ASP A 282 14.33 15.72 28.91
N ALA A 283 13.25 14.94 29.16
CA ALA A 283 13.04 14.30 30.45
C ALA A 283 14.08 13.21 30.78
N LEU A 284 14.78 12.70 29.75
CA LEU A 284 15.81 11.67 29.90
C LEU A 284 17.24 12.21 29.94
N LYS A 285 17.45 13.52 29.74
CA LYS A 285 18.78 14.13 29.80
C LYS A 285 19.50 13.93 31.14
N ALA A 286 18.76 13.71 32.23
CA ALA A 286 19.37 13.36 33.50
C ALA A 286 20.22 12.06 33.45
N LEU A 287 19.97 11.18 32.48
CA LEU A 287 20.79 9.97 32.27
C LEU A 287 22.24 10.29 31.87
N GLU A 288 22.50 11.42 31.21
CA GLU A 288 23.82 11.86 30.78
C GLU A 288 24.76 12.20 31.94
N THR A 289 24.20 12.50 33.10
CA THR A 289 24.94 12.90 34.32
C THR A 289 24.95 11.79 35.38
N MET A 290 24.43 10.62 35.10
CA MET A 290 24.49 9.48 36.02
C MET A 290 25.96 8.97 36.09
N PRO A 291 26.47 8.68 37.31
CA PRO A 291 27.83 8.18 37.51
C PRO A 291 28.01 6.77 36.92
#